data_3ecd316897006a848ab573bb87b06727
#
_entry.id   3ecd316897006a848ab573bb87b06727
#
_cell.length_a   1.000
_cell.length_b   1.000
_cell.length_c   1.000
_cell.angle_alpha   90.00
_cell.angle_beta   90.00
_cell.angle_gamma   90.00
#
_symmetry.space_group_name_H-M   'P 1'
#
loop_
_entity.id
_entity.type
_entity.pdbx_description
1 polymer ?
#
loop_
_entity_poly.entity_id
_entity_poly.type
_entity_poly.pdbx_seq_one_letter_code
_entity_poly.pdbx_strand_id
1 'polypeptide(L)' 'MYLKDALLAYYDGLIAKHRYNIEVYLTNPAGIGEHSDIIEAVDIELTKLVDAQDKKNAVTGLKYK' A
#
# COMPACT_ATOMS: atom_id res chain seq x y z
N MET A 1 11.33 20.24 -7.26
CA MET A 1 10.52 19.35 -6.40
C MET A 1 11.09 19.33 -5.01
N TYR A 2 10.27 19.49 -4.02
CA TYR A 2 10.69 19.42 -2.63
C TYR A 2 10.68 17.97 -2.13
N LEU A 3 11.44 17.69 -1.10
CA LEU A 3 11.49 16.36 -0.49
C LEU A 3 10.11 15.88 -0.06
N LYS A 4 9.30 16.77 0.51
CA LYS A 4 7.94 16.43 0.92
C LYS A 4 7.10 15.93 -0.25
N ASP A 5 7.19 16.57 -1.42
CA ASP A 5 6.47 16.13 -2.62
C ASP A 5 6.93 14.75 -3.08
N ALA A 6 8.24 14.51 -3.02
CA ALA A 6 8.79 13.21 -3.40
C ALA A 6 8.31 12.10 -2.45
N LEU A 7 8.27 12.38 -1.15
CA LEU A 7 7.75 11.41 -0.16
C LEU A 7 6.28 11.12 -0.38
N LEU A 8 5.46 12.15 -0.65
CA LEU A 8 4.04 11.96 -0.93
C LEU A 8 3.82 11.11 -2.17
N ALA A 9 4.59 11.37 -3.23
CA ALA A 9 4.52 10.57 -4.46
C ALA A 9 4.92 9.12 -4.21
N TYR A 10 5.95 8.91 -3.39
CA TYR A 10 6.41 7.57 -3.03
C TYR A 10 5.33 6.79 -2.28
N TYR A 11 4.70 7.41 -1.26
CA TYR A 11 3.65 6.73 -0.51
C TYR A 11 2.39 6.54 -1.33
N ASP A 12 2.03 7.48 -2.21
CA ASP A 12 0.91 7.28 -3.14
C ASP A 12 1.14 6.07 -4.04
N GLY A 13 2.38 5.86 -4.50
CA GLY A 13 2.74 4.68 -5.28
C GLY A 13 2.60 3.39 -4.49
N LEU A 14 3.03 3.37 -3.24
CA LEU A 14 2.88 2.20 -2.37
C LEU A 14 1.41 1.90 -2.09
N ILE A 15 0.61 2.92 -1.84
CA ILE A 15 -0.84 2.77 -1.61
C ILE A 15 -1.48 2.13 -2.84
N ALA A 16 -1.20 2.64 -4.02
CA ALA A 16 -1.73 2.09 -5.26
C ALA A 16 -1.30 0.64 -5.48
N LYS A 17 -0.02 0.33 -5.23
CA LYS A 17 0.52 -1.01 -5.37
C LYS A 17 -0.20 -2.02 -4.47
N HIS A 18 -0.34 -1.71 -3.19
CA HIS A 18 -0.93 -2.65 -2.24
C HIS A 18 -2.44 -2.76 -2.39
N ARG A 19 -3.13 -1.69 -2.80
CA ARG A 19 -4.53 -1.78 -3.19
C ARG A 19 -4.74 -2.69 -4.38
N TYR A 20 -3.90 -2.58 -5.39
CA TYR A 20 -3.97 -3.45 -6.56
C TYR A 20 -3.76 -4.91 -6.18
N ASN A 21 -2.76 -5.18 -5.34
CA ASN A 21 -2.49 -6.54 -4.89
C ASN A 21 -3.69 -7.13 -4.13
N ILE A 22 -4.31 -6.35 -3.25
CA ILE A 22 -5.50 -6.78 -2.51
C ILE A 22 -6.65 -7.07 -3.48
N GLU A 23 -6.86 -6.19 -4.45
CA GLU A 23 -7.93 -6.36 -5.45
C GLU A 23 -7.74 -7.64 -6.25
N VAL A 24 -6.51 -7.96 -6.65
CA VAL A 24 -6.22 -9.21 -7.34
C VAL A 24 -6.60 -10.42 -6.49
N TYR A 25 -6.27 -10.43 -5.20
CA TYR A 25 -6.66 -11.50 -4.30
C TYR A 25 -8.17 -11.63 -4.17
N LEU A 26 -8.89 -10.49 -4.09
CA LEU A 26 -10.33 -10.48 -3.92
C LEU A 26 -11.10 -10.91 -5.18
N THR A 27 -10.57 -10.59 -6.35
CA THR A 27 -11.27 -10.82 -7.62
C THR A 27 -10.83 -12.09 -8.34
N ASN A 28 -9.61 -12.55 -8.09
CA ASN A 28 -9.07 -13.74 -8.75
C ASN A 28 -8.13 -14.53 -7.85
N PRO A 29 -8.60 -15.04 -6.71
CA PRO A 29 -7.75 -15.77 -5.78
C PRO A 29 -7.14 -17.03 -6.39
N ALA A 30 -7.84 -17.69 -7.30
CA ALA A 30 -7.35 -18.89 -7.96
C ALA A 30 -6.18 -18.61 -8.91
N GLY A 31 -6.05 -17.38 -9.40
CA GLY A 31 -4.98 -16.96 -10.31
C GLY A 31 -3.67 -16.65 -9.62
N ILE A 32 -3.62 -16.71 -8.30
CA ILE A 32 -2.42 -16.33 -7.52
C ILE A 32 -1.55 -17.54 -7.22
N GLY A 33 -1.92 -18.69 -7.75
CA GLY A 33 -1.12 -19.89 -7.68
C GLY A 33 -1.32 -20.64 -6.38
N GLU A 34 -0.22 -21.11 -5.80
CA GLU A 34 -0.25 -22.12 -4.74
C GLU A 34 -0.39 -21.55 -3.32
N HIS A 35 -0.80 -20.30 -3.17
CA HIS A 35 -0.99 -19.75 -1.83
C HIS A 35 -2.13 -20.45 -1.12
N SER A 36 -1.75 -21.22 -0.09
CA SER A 36 -2.71 -21.97 0.72
C SER A 36 -3.46 -21.07 1.70
N ASP A 37 -2.93 -19.87 2.00
CA ASP A 37 -3.52 -18.95 2.96
C ASP A 37 -3.72 -17.56 2.34
N ILE A 38 -4.85 -17.40 1.69
CA ILE A 38 -5.24 -16.13 1.06
C ILE A 38 -5.51 -15.05 2.11
N ILE A 39 -6.08 -15.44 3.26
CA ILE A 39 -6.38 -14.49 4.33
C ILE A 39 -5.09 -13.87 4.86
N GLU A 40 -4.08 -14.69 5.12
CA GLU A 40 -2.78 -14.19 5.58
C GLU A 40 -2.13 -13.29 4.54
N ALA A 41 -2.20 -13.69 3.26
CA ALA A 41 -1.63 -12.90 2.18
C ALA A 41 -2.27 -11.52 2.08
N VAL A 42 -3.60 -11.43 2.18
CA VAL A 42 -4.32 -10.15 2.17
C VAL A 42 -4.01 -9.33 3.42
N ASP A 43 -3.89 -9.98 4.57
CA ASP A 43 -3.52 -9.30 5.82
C ASP A 43 -2.16 -8.62 5.71
N ILE A 44 -1.18 -9.29 5.13
CA ILE A 44 0.16 -8.73 4.90
C ILE A 44 0.05 -7.49 3.99
N GLU A 45 -0.72 -7.57 2.91
CA GLU A 45 -0.92 -6.43 2.01
C GLU A 45 -1.63 -5.26 2.71
N LEU A 46 -2.63 -5.56 3.54
CA LEU A 46 -3.32 -4.53 4.32
C LEU A 46 -2.38 -3.82 5.30
N THR A 47 -1.48 -4.55 5.93
CA THR A 47 -0.49 -3.97 6.84
C THR A 47 0.38 -2.96 6.10
N LYS A 48 0.84 -3.32 4.89
CA LYS A 48 1.67 -2.42 4.07
C LYS A 48 0.88 -1.21 3.56
N LEU A 49 -0.39 -1.42 3.20
CA LEU A 49 -1.27 -0.34 2.76
C LEU A 49 -1.50 0.68 3.88
N VAL A 50 -1.87 0.21 5.06
CA VAL A 50 -2.13 1.08 6.21
C VAL A 50 -0.86 1.81 6.63
N ASP A 51 0.29 1.13 6.64
CA ASP A 51 1.57 1.74 6.94
C ASP A 51 1.87 2.91 5.99
N ALA A 52 1.67 2.71 4.69
CA ALA A 52 1.89 3.76 3.70
C ALA A 52 0.91 4.92 3.87
N GLN A 53 -0.36 4.64 4.16
CA GLN A 53 -1.37 5.67 4.42
C GLN A 53 -1.03 6.51 5.66
N ASP A 54 -0.60 5.86 6.73
CA ASP A 54 -0.21 6.55 7.96
C ASP A 54 1.01 7.44 7.73
N LYS A 55 2.00 6.93 7.02
CA LYS A 55 3.20 7.71 6.67
C LYS A 55 2.86 8.90 5.78
N LYS A 56 1.99 8.71 4.80
CA LYS A 56 1.51 9.81 3.96
C LYS A 56 0.85 10.88 4.80
N ASN A 57 -0.02 10.50 5.73
CA ASN A 57 -0.69 11.44 6.61
C ASN A 57 0.31 12.20 7.49
N ALA A 58 1.32 11.50 8.01
CA ALA A 58 2.37 12.15 8.81
C ALA A 58 3.15 13.18 7.98
N VAL A 59 3.52 12.83 6.75
CA VAL A 59 4.24 13.75 5.85
C VAL A 59 3.38 14.98 5.53
N THR A 60 2.08 14.77 5.30
CA THR A 60 1.15 15.87 5.00
C THR A 60 1.13 16.90 6.13
N GLY A 61 1.27 16.45 7.38
CA GLY A 61 1.28 17.33 8.54
C GLY A 61 2.61 18.03 8.81
N LEU A 62 3.66 17.72 8.07
CA LEU A 62 4.97 18.35 8.27
C LEU A 62 4.95 19.80 7.81
N LYS A 63 5.63 20.66 8.58
CA LYS A 63 5.73 22.10 8.28
C LYS A 63 6.78 22.41 7.22
N TYR A 64 7.71 21.51 7.00
CA TYR A 64 8.83 21.70 6.07
C TYR A 64 8.49 21.16 4.68
N LYS A 65 9.08 21.78 3.70
CA LYS A 65 8.94 21.34 2.31
C LYS A 65 9.88 20.17 2.02
#